data_740dc621f6f92826f113fa6209210a0d
#
_entry.id   740dc621f6f92826f113fa6209210a0d
#
_cell.length_a   1.000
_cell.length_b   1.000
_cell.length_c   1.000
_cell.angle_alpha   90.00
_cell.angle_beta   90.00
_cell.angle_gamma   90.00
#
_symmetry.space_group_name_H-M   'P 1'
#
loop_
_entity.id
_entity.type
_entity.pdbx_description
1 polymer ?
#
loop_
_entity_poly.entity_id
_entity_poly.type
_entity_poly.pdbx_seq_one_letter_code
_entity_poly.pdbx_strand_id
1 'polypeptide(L)'
;MNKEQELKRKKSPVSIKNKKASFEYFFVETYTAGIVLTGTEIKSIRLGKASLVDTFCYINNHEVWVKSMNISPYFYGSFSNHEARRDRKLLLTKREIYKLENATKQPGYTIVPTLVFIDEHGRAKVDIALCRGKKEYDKRQTLKEKEDRREMDRAIKHF
;
A
#
# COMPACT_ATOMS: atom_id res chain seq x y z
N MET A 1 -4.82 -1.08 -15.54
CA MET A 1 -3.41 -1.40 -15.26
C MET A 1 -2.97 -2.53 -16.18
N ASN A 2 -1.85 -2.38 -16.86
CA ASN A 2 -1.40 -3.36 -17.86
C ASN A 2 -0.74 -4.57 -17.17
N LYS A 3 -1.01 -5.79 -17.64
CA LYS A 3 -0.42 -7.04 -17.10
C LYS A 3 1.11 -7.01 -17.01
N GLU A 4 1.75 -6.27 -17.90
CA GLU A 4 3.20 -6.10 -17.92
C GLU A 4 3.70 -5.25 -16.74
N GLN A 5 2.93 -4.26 -16.31
CA GLN A 5 3.24 -3.46 -15.13
C GLN A 5 3.07 -4.25 -13.83
N GLU A 6 2.07 -5.13 -13.76
CA GLU A 6 1.91 -6.06 -12.63
C GLU A 6 3.06 -7.06 -12.52
N LEU A 7 3.53 -7.57 -13.66
CA LEU A 7 4.68 -8.48 -13.72
C LEU A 7 5.98 -7.81 -13.28
N LYS A 8 6.19 -6.56 -13.68
CA LYS A 8 7.36 -5.77 -13.26
C LYS A 8 7.36 -5.48 -11.75
N ARG A 9 6.18 -5.24 -11.16
CA ARG A 9 6.02 -5.04 -9.71
C ARG A 9 6.30 -6.32 -8.92
N LYS A 10 5.87 -7.47 -9.41
CA LYS A 10 6.16 -8.79 -8.80
C LYS A 10 7.63 -9.17 -8.88
N LYS A 11 8.37 -8.61 -9.83
CA LYS A 11 9.83 -8.80 -10.00
C LYS A 11 10.69 -7.78 -9.25
N SER A 12 10.06 -6.80 -8.58
CA SER A 12 10.80 -5.86 -7.74
C SER A 12 11.56 -6.62 -6.66
N PRO A 13 12.84 -6.27 -6.39
CA PRO A 13 13.62 -6.88 -5.31
C PRO A 13 12.99 -6.63 -3.93
N VAL A 14 12.15 -5.61 -3.81
CA VAL A 14 11.40 -5.28 -2.59
C VAL A 14 9.92 -5.16 -2.94
N SER A 15 9.10 -5.90 -2.20
CA SER A 15 7.65 -5.87 -2.34
C SER A 15 7.01 -6.05 -0.96
N ILE A 16 6.56 -4.95 -0.38
CA ILE A 16 5.92 -4.92 0.94
C ILE A 16 4.43 -4.76 0.74
N LYS A 17 3.66 -5.80 1.04
CA LYS A 17 2.22 -5.85 0.84
C LYS A 17 1.45 -5.55 2.12
N ASN A 18 0.33 -4.86 1.97
CA ASN A 18 -0.69 -4.74 3.01
C ASN A 18 -1.69 -5.90 2.87
N LYS A 19 -1.44 -7.00 3.57
CA LYS A 19 -2.25 -8.23 3.46
C LYS A 19 -3.67 -8.06 3.99
N LYS A 20 -3.87 -7.19 4.97
CA LYS A 20 -5.19 -6.95 5.59
C LYS A 20 -6.09 -6.06 4.74
N ALA A 21 -5.53 -5.22 3.88
CA ALA A 21 -6.30 -4.25 3.13
C ALA A 21 -7.39 -4.89 2.26
N SER A 22 -7.05 -5.94 1.53
CA SER A 22 -8.02 -6.67 0.68
C SER A 22 -9.09 -7.40 1.47
N PHE A 23 -8.83 -7.75 2.73
CA PHE A 23 -9.81 -8.37 3.62
C PHE A 23 -10.76 -7.34 4.24
N GLU A 24 -10.25 -6.18 4.64
CA GLU A 24 -11.01 -5.15 5.35
C GLU A 24 -11.77 -4.19 4.43
N TYR A 25 -11.31 -4.04 3.18
CA TYR A 25 -11.81 -3.02 2.25
C TYR A 25 -12.13 -3.58 0.87
N PHE A 26 -13.16 -2.99 0.24
CA PHE A 26 -13.37 -3.08 -1.20
C PHE A 26 -12.55 -1.99 -1.90
N PHE A 27 -11.73 -2.37 -2.86
CA PHE A 27 -10.95 -1.43 -3.66
C PHE A 27 -11.80 -0.88 -4.80
N VAL A 28 -11.97 0.43 -4.81
CA VAL A 28 -12.75 1.13 -5.85
C VAL A 28 -11.84 1.54 -6.99
N GLU A 29 -10.72 2.17 -6.68
CA GLU A 29 -9.74 2.65 -7.65
C GLU A 29 -8.34 2.62 -7.04
N THR A 30 -7.33 2.32 -7.85
CA THR A 30 -5.93 2.24 -7.41
C THR A 30 -5.05 3.24 -8.14
N TYR A 31 -4.05 3.77 -7.44
CA TYR A 31 -3.09 4.73 -7.97
C TYR A 31 -1.69 4.33 -7.55
N THR A 32 -0.71 4.67 -8.37
CA THR A 32 0.71 4.55 -8.02
C THR A 32 1.28 5.93 -7.71
N ALA A 33 1.79 6.10 -6.49
CA ALA A 33 2.36 7.34 -6.00
C ALA A 33 3.87 7.23 -5.80
N GLY A 34 4.58 8.32 -6.01
CA GLY A 34 5.90 8.50 -5.46
C GLY A 34 5.80 8.78 -3.97
N ILE A 35 6.89 8.61 -3.23
CA ILE A 35 6.97 8.91 -1.81
C ILE A 35 8.22 9.72 -1.49
N VAL A 36 8.06 10.78 -0.71
CA VAL A 36 9.18 11.62 -0.26
C VAL A 36 9.83 10.97 0.95
N LEU A 37 11.06 10.52 0.79
CA LEU A 37 11.83 9.79 1.80
C LEU A 37 13.15 10.49 2.13
N THR A 38 13.64 10.27 3.34
CA THR A 38 15.03 10.57 3.71
C THR A 38 15.98 9.46 3.25
N GLY A 39 17.29 9.70 3.27
CA GLY A 39 18.29 8.70 2.88
C GLY A 39 18.26 7.43 3.71
N THR A 40 18.03 7.53 5.02
CA THR A 40 17.92 6.36 5.91
C THR A 40 16.62 5.58 5.69
N GLU A 41 15.53 6.25 5.34
CA GLU A 41 14.25 5.60 5.01
C GLU A 41 14.36 4.73 3.76
N ILE A 42 14.93 5.25 2.67
CA ILE A 42 15.07 4.46 1.44
C ILE A 42 16.00 3.26 1.63
N LYS A 43 17.07 3.41 2.41
CA LYS A 43 17.97 2.31 2.74
C LYS A 43 17.26 1.20 3.52
N SER A 44 16.42 1.55 4.47
CA SER A 44 15.60 0.59 5.22
C SER A 44 14.58 -0.12 4.32
N ILE A 45 13.91 0.60 3.42
CA ILE A 45 12.97 0.02 2.47
C ILE A 45 13.67 -0.98 1.53
N ARG A 46 14.86 -0.66 1.03
CA ARG A 46 15.66 -1.57 0.21
C ARG A 46 16.01 -2.87 0.92
N LEU A 47 16.10 -2.84 2.24
CA LEU A 47 16.29 -4.04 3.08
C LEU A 47 14.98 -4.75 3.41
N GLY A 48 13.84 -4.25 2.92
CA GLY A 48 12.53 -4.80 3.22
C GLY A 48 12.03 -4.49 4.63
N LYS A 49 12.63 -3.54 5.34
CA LYS A 49 12.32 -3.20 6.72
C LYS A 49 11.28 -2.08 6.83
N ALA A 50 10.12 -2.32 6.29
CA ALA A 50 8.95 -1.44 6.41
C ALA A 50 7.67 -2.26 6.54
N SER A 51 6.63 -1.65 7.08
CA SER A 51 5.33 -2.28 7.29
C SER A 51 4.20 -1.31 6.95
N LEU A 52 3.15 -1.83 6.33
CA LEU A 52 1.92 -1.11 6.02
C LEU A 52 0.77 -1.48 6.98
N VAL A 53 1.06 -2.14 8.10
CA VAL A 53 0.04 -2.51 9.08
C VAL A 53 -0.56 -1.25 9.70
N ASP A 54 -1.90 -1.19 9.71
CA ASP A 54 -2.69 -0.07 10.26
C ASP A 54 -2.30 1.30 9.67
N THR A 55 -1.92 1.30 8.41
CA THR A 55 -1.52 2.49 7.66
C THR A 55 -2.68 3.01 6.83
N PHE A 56 -2.85 4.32 6.79
CA PHE A 56 -3.82 4.98 5.94
C PHE A 56 -3.27 6.29 5.36
N CYS A 57 -3.95 6.80 4.35
CA CYS A 57 -3.61 8.08 3.73
C CYS A 57 -4.66 9.13 4.05
N TYR A 58 -4.25 10.37 4.17
CA TYR A 58 -5.11 11.51 4.32
C TYR A 58 -4.71 12.65 3.38
N ILE A 59 -5.61 13.58 3.14
CA ILE A 59 -5.37 14.73 2.28
C ILE A 59 -5.39 15.99 3.15
N ASN A 60 -4.34 16.80 3.02
CA ASN A 60 -4.20 18.08 3.69
C ASN A 60 -3.59 19.09 2.71
N ASN A 61 -4.23 20.25 2.56
CA ASN A 61 -3.82 21.32 1.65
C ASN A 61 -3.53 20.81 0.21
N HIS A 62 -4.43 19.98 -0.33
CA HIS A 62 -4.31 19.36 -1.65
C HIS A 62 -3.05 18.49 -1.83
N GLU A 63 -2.53 17.97 -0.74
CA GLU A 63 -1.42 17.03 -0.70
C GLU A 63 -1.88 15.72 -0.05
N VAL A 64 -1.42 14.60 -0.58
CA VAL A 64 -1.71 13.27 -0.02
C VAL A 64 -0.55 12.85 0.87
N TRP A 65 -0.87 12.42 2.09
CA TRP A 65 0.08 11.99 3.10
C TRP A 65 -0.24 10.56 3.54
N VAL A 66 0.80 9.78 3.80
CA VAL A 66 0.68 8.46 4.42
C VAL A 66 1.00 8.55 5.91
N LYS A 67 0.10 8.03 6.74
CA LYS A 67 0.21 8.04 8.20
C LYS A 67 0.39 6.64 8.76
N SER A 68 1.20 6.54 9.81
CA SER A 68 1.47 5.29 10.53
C SER A 68 2.20 4.20 9.73
N MET A 69 2.78 4.55 8.58
CA MET A 69 3.68 3.65 7.88
C MET A 69 4.98 3.52 8.67
N ASN A 70 5.28 2.32 9.12
CA ASN A 70 6.49 2.04 9.87
C ASN A 70 7.65 1.72 8.92
N ILE A 71 8.69 2.54 8.98
CA ILE A 71 9.98 2.26 8.33
C ILE A 71 11.02 2.17 9.46
N SER A 72 11.57 0.98 9.68
CA SER A 72 12.54 0.75 10.75
C SER A 72 13.75 1.68 10.61
N PRO A 73 14.30 2.20 11.72
CA PRO A 73 15.54 2.95 11.69
C PRO A 73 16.64 2.16 10.99
N TYR A 74 17.44 2.84 10.19
CA TYR A 74 18.55 2.19 9.49
C TYR A 74 19.68 1.89 10.46
N PHE A 75 20.10 0.64 10.53
CA PHE A 75 21.06 0.15 11.53
C PHE A 75 22.38 0.95 11.53
N TYR A 76 22.87 1.33 10.35
CA TYR A 76 24.10 2.11 10.20
C TYR A 76 23.88 3.62 10.21
N GLY A 77 22.64 4.08 10.34
CA GLY A 77 22.29 5.49 10.53
C GLY A 77 22.54 5.88 11.99
N SER A 78 23.40 6.89 12.21
CA SER A 78 23.70 7.38 13.56
C SER A 78 22.69 8.45 14.03
N PHE A 79 23.13 9.66 14.26
CA PHE A 79 22.30 10.78 14.72
C PHE A 79 21.31 11.31 13.68
N SER A 80 21.53 11.03 12.41
CA SER A 80 20.69 11.48 11.28
C SER A 80 19.60 10.49 10.91
N ASN A 81 19.27 9.54 11.79
CA ASN A 81 18.23 8.55 11.52
C ASN A 81 16.83 9.20 11.59
N HIS A 82 15.89 8.60 10.87
CA HIS A 82 14.53 9.07 10.80
C HIS A 82 13.66 8.54 11.95
N GLU A 83 12.53 9.20 12.20
CA GLU A 83 11.47 8.67 13.04
C GLU A 83 10.71 7.56 12.29
N ALA A 84 10.53 6.40 12.93
CA ALA A 84 9.97 5.20 12.28
C ALA A 84 8.58 5.40 11.68
N ARG A 85 7.71 6.16 12.35
CA ARG A 85 6.30 6.39 11.93
C ARG A 85 6.02 7.83 11.49
N ARG A 86 7.02 8.51 10.97
CA ARG A 86 6.87 9.86 10.43
C ARG A 86 5.81 9.90 9.32
N ASP A 87 4.98 10.93 9.30
CA ASP A 87 4.07 11.18 8.18
C ASP A 87 4.89 11.52 6.93
N ARG A 88 4.56 10.91 5.79
CA ARG A 88 5.31 11.07 4.55
C ARG A 88 4.40 11.51 3.44
N LYS A 89 4.87 12.46 2.64
CA LYS A 89 4.14 12.98 1.49
C LYS A 89 4.20 11.98 0.34
N LEU A 90 3.05 11.78 -0.30
CA LEU A 90 2.93 11.03 -1.54
C LEU A 90 2.87 11.97 -2.73
N LEU A 91 3.50 11.57 -3.82
CA LEU A 91 3.56 12.35 -5.06
C LEU A 91 2.59 11.77 -6.09
N LEU A 92 1.54 12.52 -6.38
CA LEU A 92 0.49 12.21 -7.33
C LEU A 92 0.25 13.41 -8.25
N THR A 93 -0.37 13.18 -9.39
CA THR A 93 -0.80 14.27 -10.27
C THR A 93 -1.95 15.06 -9.63
N LYS A 94 -2.11 16.31 -10.00
CA LYS A 94 -3.21 17.16 -9.50
C LYS A 94 -4.59 16.57 -9.80
N ARG A 95 -4.75 15.90 -10.93
CA ARG A 95 -6.01 15.23 -11.32
C ARG A 95 -6.33 14.06 -10.39
N GLU A 96 -5.32 13.25 -10.06
CA GLU A 96 -5.45 12.12 -9.12
C GLU A 96 -5.80 12.61 -7.72
N ILE A 97 -5.11 13.64 -7.23
CA ILE A 97 -5.38 14.25 -5.92
C ILE A 97 -6.82 14.81 -5.86
N TYR A 98 -7.27 15.50 -6.91
CA TYR A 98 -8.61 16.04 -7.00
C TYR A 98 -9.69 14.96 -6.95
N LYS A 99 -9.50 13.86 -7.69
CA LYS A 99 -10.41 12.71 -7.65
C LYS A 99 -10.48 12.07 -6.28
N LEU A 100 -9.33 11.87 -5.63
CA LEU A 100 -9.25 11.29 -4.29
C LEU A 100 -9.89 12.21 -3.24
N GLU A 101 -9.64 13.51 -3.33
CA GLU A 101 -10.24 14.49 -2.41
C GLU A 101 -11.76 14.51 -2.50
N ASN A 102 -12.31 14.52 -3.71
CA ASN A 102 -13.75 14.47 -3.91
C ASN A 102 -14.37 13.16 -3.44
N ALA A 103 -13.72 12.05 -3.71
CA ALA A 103 -14.22 10.73 -3.31
C ALA A 103 -14.22 10.55 -1.78
N THR A 104 -13.22 11.06 -1.10
CA THR A 104 -13.10 10.94 0.37
C THR A 104 -14.01 11.89 1.15
N LYS A 105 -14.64 12.87 0.48
CA LYS A 105 -15.72 13.67 1.09
C LYS A 105 -16.97 12.84 1.38
N GLN A 106 -17.16 11.72 0.68
CA GLN A 106 -18.26 10.82 0.93
C GLN A 106 -17.96 9.94 2.15
N PRO A 107 -18.92 9.75 3.10
CA PRO A 107 -18.71 8.90 4.25
C PRO A 107 -18.46 7.44 3.85
N GLY A 108 -17.58 6.76 4.58
CA GLY A 108 -17.25 5.36 4.35
C GLY A 108 -16.10 5.12 3.36
N TYR A 109 -15.61 6.16 2.69
CA TYR A 109 -14.46 6.05 1.80
C TYR A 109 -13.16 6.48 2.50
N THR A 110 -12.11 5.74 2.27
CA THR A 110 -10.77 6.03 2.77
C THR A 110 -9.70 5.65 1.75
N ILE A 111 -8.49 6.11 1.97
CA ILE A 111 -7.34 5.78 1.11
C ILE A 111 -6.38 4.93 1.94
N VAL A 112 -6.03 3.74 1.41
CA VAL A 112 -5.16 2.79 2.10
C VAL A 112 -4.01 2.40 1.17
N PRO A 113 -2.75 2.43 1.66
CA PRO A 113 -1.63 1.92 0.88
C PRO A 113 -1.70 0.38 0.83
N THR A 114 -1.47 -0.18 -0.35
CA THR A 114 -1.58 -1.62 -0.60
C THR A 114 -0.24 -2.30 -0.84
N LEU A 115 0.71 -1.57 -1.41
CA LEU A 115 2.01 -2.12 -1.80
C LEU A 115 3.08 -1.03 -1.78
N VAL A 116 4.25 -1.36 -1.25
CA VAL A 116 5.49 -0.58 -1.42
C VAL A 116 6.46 -1.41 -2.26
N PHE A 117 7.01 -0.82 -3.29
CA PHE A 117 7.97 -1.47 -4.17
C PHE A 117 9.05 -0.49 -4.64
N ILE A 118 10.13 -1.03 -5.16
CA ILE A 118 11.21 -0.26 -5.79
C ILE A 118 11.05 -0.37 -7.31
N ASP A 119 11.03 0.75 -8.01
CA ASP A 119 10.90 0.79 -9.46
C ASP A 119 12.22 0.47 -10.18
N GLU A 120 12.20 0.50 -11.52
CA GLU A 120 13.38 0.23 -12.37
C GLU A 120 14.51 1.25 -12.16
N HIS A 121 14.20 2.44 -11.68
CA HIS A 121 15.15 3.51 -11.40
C HIS A 121 15.65 3.53 -9.94
N GLY A 122 15.28 2.53 -9.15
CA GLY A 122 15.65 2.44 -7.74
C GLY A 122 14.86 3.37 -6.80
N ARG A 123 13.75 3.93 -7.27
CA ARG A 123 12.87 4.81 -6.49
C ARG A 123 11.80 3.99 -5.77
N ALA A 124 11.52 4.34 -4.53
CA ALA A 124 10.38 3.78 -3.82
C ALA A 124 9.06 4.33 -4.38
N LYS A 125 8.13 3.43 -4.65
CA LYS A 125 6.76 3.73 -5.09
C LYS A 125 5.78 3.06 -4.14
N VAL A 126 4.62 3.69 -3.98
CA VAL A 126 3.54 3.19 -3.15
C VAL A 126 2.27 3.10 -3.98
N ASP A 127 1.70 1.90 -4.05
CA ASP A 127 0.34 1.74 -4.58
C ASP A 127 -0.64 2.05 -3.46
N ILE A 128 -1.58 2.93 -3.74
CA ILE A 128 -2.66 3.31 -2.86
C ILE A 128 -4.00 2.98 -3.50
N ALA A 129 -4.99 2.64 -2.69
CA ALA A 129 -6.33 2.35 -3.15
C ALA A 129 -7.35 3.24 -2.46
N LEU A 130 -8.27 3.80 -3.25
CA LEU A 130 -9.50 4.35 -2.72
C LEU A 130 -10.39 3.17 -2.33
N CYS A 131 -10.78 3.11 -1.07
CA CYS A 131 -11.43 1.95 -0.49
C CYS A 131 -12.75 2.31 0.19
N ARG A 132 -13.63 1.31 0.23
CA ARG A 132 -14.82 1.31 1.07
C ARG A 132 -14.72 0.17 2.07
N GLY A 133 -15.02 0.44 3.35
CA GLY A 133 -14.98 -0.58 4.41
C GLY A 133 -15.98 -1.72 4.16
N LYS A 134 -15.54 -2.95 4.36
CA LYS A 134 -16.41 -4.14 4.33
C LYS A 134 -17.21 -4.26 5.62
N LYS A 135 -18.47 -4.64 5.48
CA LYS A 135 -19.30 -5.05 6.60
C LYS A 135 -18.91 -6.46 7.08
N GLU A 136 -19.32 -6.82 8.28
CA GLU A 136 -18.99 -8.10 8.90
C GLU A 136 -19.37 -9.30 8.00
N TYR A 137 -20.54 -9.27 7.39
CA TYR A 137 -20.97 -10.36 6.51
C TYR A 137 -20.14 -10.44 5.21
N ASP A 138 -19.67 -9.32 4.66
CA ASP A 138 -18.78 -9.28 3.50
C ASP A 138 -17.43 -9.91 3.81
N LYS A 139 -16.92 -9.69 5.03
CA LYS A 139 -15.68 -10.30 5.52
C LYS A 139 -15.81 -11.82 5.63
N ARG A 140 -16.93 -12.32 6.12
CA ARG A 140 -17.23 -13.77 6.18
C ARG A 140 -17.28 -14.38 4.80
N GLN A 141 -17.93 -13.72 3.85
CA GLN A 141 -18.00 -14.15 2.45
C GLN A 141 -16.59 -14.24 1.84
N THR A 142 -15.75 -13.25 2.05
CA THR A 142 -14.37 -13.24 1.57
C THR A 142 -13.55 -14.41 2.13
N LEU A 143 -13.69 -14.72 3.41
CA LEU A 143 -13.03 -15.86 4.05
C LEU A 143 -13.49 -17.18 3.45
N LYS A 144 -14.79 -17.36 3.26
CA LYS A 144 -15.38 -18.56 2.66
C LYS A 144 -14.85 -18.78 1.24
N GLU A 145 -14.88 -17.77 0.38
CA GLU A 145 -14.35 -17.86 -0.98
C GLU A 145 -12.85 -18.22 -1.02
N LYS A 146 -12.08 -17.69 -0.08
CA LYS A 146 -10.66 -17.98 0.04
C LYS A 146 -10.40 -19.43 0.45
N GLU A 147 -11.25 -19.97 1.32
CA GLU A 147 -11.15 -21.35 1.77
C GLU A 147 -11.56 -22.32 0.67
N ASP A 148 -12.69 -22.08 0.01
CA ASP A 148 -13.16 -22.85 -1.15
C ASP A 148 -12.09 -22.90 -2.25
N ARG A 149 -11.44 -21.77 -2.54
CA ARG A 149 -10.34 -21.73 -3.52
C ARG A 149 -9.16 -22.61 -3.11
N ARG A 150 -8.79 -22.56 -1.83
CA ARG A 150 -7.70 -23.41 -1.30
C ARG A 150 -8.03 -24.89 -1.40
N GLU A 151 -9.26 -25.27 -1.15
CA GLU A 151 -9.72 -26.65 -1.28
C GLU A 151 -9.70 -27.12 -2.73
N MET A 152 -10.17 -26.29 -3.67
CA MET A 152 -10.08 -26.57 -5.10
C MET A 152 -8.64 -26.74 -5.56
N ASP A 153 -7.74 -25.86 -5.15
CA ASP A 153 -6.31 -25.94 -5.48
C ASP A 153 -5.66 -27.22 -4.94
N ARG A 154 -6.04 -27.68 -3.75
CA ARG A 154 -5.59 -28.95 -3.19
C ARG A 154 -6.11 -30.13 -3.99
N ALA A 155 -7.40 -30.14 -4.34
CA ALA A 155 -8.01 -31.19 -5.15
C ALA A 155 -7.33 -31.32 -6.53
N ILE A 156 -7.02 -30.21 -7.19
CA ILE A 156 -6.32 -30.20 -8.48
C ILE A 156 -4.89 -30.77 -8.37
N LYS A 157 -4.18 -30.48 -7.27
CA LYS A 157 -2.81 -30.99 -7.05
C LYS A 157 -2.74 -32.49 -6.77
N HIS A 158 -3.83 -33.12 -6.39
CA HIS A 158 -3.89 -34.55 -6.09
C HIS A 158 -4.42 -35.41 -7.24
N PHE A 159 -4.67 -34.78 -8.36
CA PHE A 159 -4.99 -35.50 -9.60
C PHE A 159 -3.72 -35.72 -10.45
#